data_dc561f5ec500b103e7309e7c83d37096
#
_entry.id   dc561f5ec500b103e7309e7c83d37096
#
_cell.length_a   1.000
_cell.length_b   1.000
_cell.length_c   1.000
_cell.angle_alpha   90.00
_cell.angle_beta   90.00
_cell.angle_gamma   90.00
#
_symmetry.space_group_name_H-M   'P 1'
#
loop_
_entity.id
_entity.type
_entity.pdbx_description
1 polymer ?
#
loop_
_entity_poly.entity_id
_entity_poly.type
_entity_poly.pdbx_seq_one_letter_code
_entity_poly.pdbx_strand_id
1 'polypeptide(L)'
;MQSLIMDSKVCLHSNRIYMDELLKKENIDLSTFIETFGSYNVAKINAYNFLFDETFLNVTHTETVNEMIKSKYKFDNYYTNNIVNQAKGVIESQKELIHTYEQQLKEEVQSIKTKIKSTKKLITQFKINQDQLIKYNHLLKTNKSVKKWKFKNYPLAHHGLT
;
A
#
# COMPACT_ATOMS: atom_id res chain seq x y z
N MET A 1 -18.48 -12.67 -22.79
CA MET A 1 -18.32 -11.90 -21.54
C MET A 1 -19.62 -11.27 -21.04
N GLN A 2 -20.58 -10.90 -21.88
CA GLN A 2 -21.85 -10.28 -21.41
C GLN A 2 -22.80 -11.26 -20.67
N SER A 3 -22.79 -12.56 -20.99
CA SER A 3 -23.66 -13.57 -20.34
C SER A 3 -23.28 -13.82 -18.85
N LEU A 4 -22.00 -13.84 -18.52
CA LEU A 4 -21.52 -14.05 -17.16
C LEU A 4 -21.85 -12.88 -16.19
N ILE A 5 -21.94 -11.66 -16.73
CA ILE A 5 -22.29 -10.47 -15.91
C ILE A 5 -23.81 -10.41 -15.65
N MET A 6 -24.63 -10.91 -16.58
CA MET A 6 -26.07 -11.00 -16.36
C MET A 6 -26.43 -12.06 -15.32
N ASP A 7 -25.76 -13.23 -15.36
CA ASP A 7 -26.00 -14.31 -14.38
C ASP A 7 -25.63 -13.88 -12.95
N SER A 8 -24.56 -13.11 -12.76
CA SER A 8 -24.18 -12.61 -11.44
C SER A 8 -25.17 -11.59 -10.89
N LYS A 9 -25.77 -10.74 -11.72
CA LYS A 9 -26.80 -9.79 -11.31
C LYS A 9 -28.12 -10.47 -10.94
N VAL A 10 -28.50 -11.50 -11.68
CA VAL A 10 -29.73 -12.30 -11.40
C VAL A 10 -29.55 -13.09 -10.10
N CYS A 11 -28.38 -13.69 -9.87
CA CYS A 11 -28.08 -14.39 -8.61
C CYS A 11 -28.12 -13.45 -7.38
N LEU A 12 -27.59 -12.24 -7.48
CA LEU A 12 -27.65 -11.25 -6.39
C LEU A 12 -29.10 -10.81 -6.09
N HIS A 13 -29.94 -10.67 -7.11
CA HIS A 13 -31.33 -10.31 -6.94
C HIS A 13 -32.17 -11.46 -6.36
N SER A 14 -31.97 -12.70 -6.82
CA SER A 14 -32.65 -13.88 -6.31
C SER A 14 -32.26 -14.17 -4.85
N ASN A 15 -31.01 -13.99 -4.45
CA ASN A 15 -30.56 -14.15 -3.08
C ASN A 15 -31.19 -13.15 -2.11
N ARG A 16 -31.43 -11.92 -2.57
CA ARG A 16 -32.07 -10.89 -1.73
C ARG A 16 -33.55 -11.17 -1.48
N ILE A 17 -34.29 -11.59 -2.52
CA ILE A 17 -35.70 -11.98 -2.41
C ILE A 17 -35.83 -13.25 -1.54
N TYR A 18 -34.91 -14.21 -1.74
CA TYR A 18 -34.91 -15.47 -0.99
C TYR A 18 -34.65 -15.25 0.51
N MET A 19 -33.82 -14.31 0.88
CA MET A 19 -33.52 -14.01 2.30
C MET A 19 -34.75 -13.42 3.01
N ASP A 20 -35.45 -12.47 2.40
CA ASP A 20 -36.67 -11.87 2.94
C ASP A 20 -37.79 -12.91 3.05
N GLU A 21 -37.91 -13.82 2.10
CA GLU A 21 -38.88 -14.92 2.14
C GLU A 21 -38.56 -15.97 3.21
N LEU A 22 -37.26 -16.31 3.38
CA LEU A 22 -36.79 -17.21 4.41
C LEU A 22 -37.08 -16.66 5.82
N LEU A 23 -36.75 -15.40 6.06
CA LEU A 23 -37.02 -14.76 7.37
C LEU A 23 -38.53 -14.79 7.71
N LYS A 24 -39.40 -14.53 6.72
CA LYS A 24 -40.86 -14.62 6.89
C LYS A 24 -41.32 -16.04 7.11
N LYS A 25 -40.80 -17.01 6.37
CA LYS A 25 -41.17 -18.42 6.44
C LYS A 25 -40.77 -19.05 7.78
N GLU A 26 -39.61 -18.74 8.28
CA GLU A 26 -39.09 -19.28 9.54
C GLU A 26 -39.54 -18.46 10.75
N ASN A 27 -40.43 -17.46 10.55
CA ASN A 27 -40.96 -16.57 11.59
C ASN A 27 -39.83 -15.94 12.45
N ILE A 28 -38.68 -15.66 11.83
CA ILE A 28 -37.56 -15.01 12.49
C ILE A 28 -37.84 -13.52 12.55
N ASP A 29 -37.88 -12.98 13.75
CA ASP A 29 -38.03 -11.55 13.95
C ASP A 29 -36.79 -10.79 13.41
N LEU A 30 -37.06 -9.74 12.63
CA LEU A 30 -36.03 -8.92 12.01
C LEU A 30 -35.07 -8.31 13.05
N SER A 31 -35.57 -7.97 14.24
CA SER A 31 -34.74 -7.42 15.32
C SER A 31 -33.72 -8.45 15.80
N THR A 32 -34.14 -9.68 16.02
CA THR A 32 -33.28 -10.81 16.43
C THR A 32 -32.23 -11.10 15.35
N PHE A 33 -32.60 -11.03 14.06
CA PHE A 33 -31.64 -11.18 12.96
C PHE A 33 -30.59 -10.06 12.96
N ILE A 34 -31.02 -8.80 13.10
CA ILE A 34 -30.11 -7.64 13.13
C ILE A 34 -29.15 -7.72 14.32
N GLU A 35 -29.67 -8.09 15.52
CA GLU A 35 -28.84 -8.24 16.72
C GLU A 35 -27.80 -9.36 16.56
N THR A 36 -28.20 -10.51 16.02
CA THR A 36 -27.32 -11.65 15.80
C THR A 36 -26.24 -11.30 14.78
N PHE A 37 -26.63 -10.66 13.68
CA PHE A 37 -25.71 -10.21 12.65
C PHE A 37 -24.77 -9.11 13.16
N GLY A 38 -25.28 -8.19 13.98
CA GLY A 38 -24.49 -7.18 14.67
C GLY A 38 -23.44 -7.81 15.58
N SER A 39 -23.86 -8.76 16.43
CA SER A 39 -22.95 -9.50 17.31
C SER A 39 -21.88 -10.27 16.53
N TYR A 40 -22.23 -10.88 15.41
CA TYR A 40 -21.27 -11.56 14.54
C TYR A 40 -20.22 -10.61 13.95
N ASN A 41 -20.65 -9.42 13.48
CA ASN A 41 -19.71 -8.43 12.94
C ASN A 41 -18.78 -7.86 14.02
N VAL A 42 -19.29 -7.60 15.22
CA VAL A 42 -18.47 -7.14 16.35
C VAL A 42 -17.47 -8.24 16.76
N ALA A 43 -17.88 -9.49 16.79
CA ALA A 43 -17.00 -10.63 17.06
C ALA A 43 -15.87 -10.74 16.01
N LYS A 44 -16.18 -10.50 14.73
CA LYS A 44 -15.18 -10.44 13.64
C LYS A 44 -14.14 -9.36 13.86
N ILE A 45 -14.57 -8.16 14.23
CA ILE A 45 -13.68 -7.05 14.53
C ILE A 45 -12.77 -7.39 15.72
N ASN A 46 -13.35 -7.98 16.78
CA ASN A 46 -12.56 -8.37 17.95
C ASN A 46 -11.57 -9.50 17.64
N ALA A 47 -11.94 -10.49 16.82
CA ALA A 47 -11.02 -11.52 16.36
C ALA A 47 -9.87 -10.92 15.53
N TYR A 48 -10.18 -9.96 14.66
CA TYR A 48 -9.18 -9.25 13.88
C TYR A 48 -8.21 -8.48 14.79
N ASN A 49 -8.72 -7.69 15.74
CA ASN A 49 -7.87 -6.90 16.65
C ASN A 49 -6.96 -7.82 17.48
N PHE A 50 -7.50 -8.92 17.99
CA PHE A 50 -6.73 -9.91 18.74
C PHE A 50 -5.57 -10.47 17.92
N LEU A 51 -5.85 -10.90 16.69
CA LEU A 51 -4.83 -11.43 15.79
C LEU A 51 -3.85 -10.36 15.29
N PHE A 52 -4.31 -9.12 15.15
CA PHE A 52 -3.47 -7.98 14.81
C PHE A 52 -2.45 -7.72 15.91
N ASP A 53 -2.89 -7.69 17.16
CA ASP A 53 -2.03 -7.48 18.32
C ASP A 53 -0.97 -8.58 18.42
N GLU A 54 -1.34 -9.86 18.25
CA GLU A 54 -0.38 -10.97 18.21
C GLU A 54 0.61 -10.86 17.05
N THR A 55 0.13 -10.51 15.87
CA THR A 55 0.91 -10.59 14.63
C THR A 55 1.85 -9.41 14.44
N PHE A 56 1.38 -8.20 14.71
CA PHE A 56 2.09 -6.96 14.39
C PHE A 56 2.65 -6.25 15.62
N LEU A 57 2.03 -6.43 16.78
CA LEU A 57 2.47 -5.80 18.02
C LEU A 57 3.20 -6.76 18.96
N ASN A 58 3.30 -8.05 18.59
CA ASN A 58 3.91 -9.13 19.39
C ASN A 58 3.31 -9.25 20.81
N VAL A 59 2.03 -8.96 20.95
CA VAL A 59 1.30 -9.12 22.22
C VAL A 59 1.02 -10.62 22.42
N THR A 60 1.34 -11.13 23.60
CA THR A 60 1.00 -12.53 23.98
C THR A 60 -0.28 -12.52 24.80
N HIS A 61 -1.31 -13.20 24.32
CA HIS A 61 -2.54 -13.39 25.04
C HIS A 61 -2.53 -14.69 25.87
N THR A 62 -3.28 -14.73 26.94
CA THR A 62 -3.39 -15.92 27.83
C THR A 62 -4.35 -16.96 27.28
N GLU A 63 -5.24 -16.59 26.39
CA GLU A 63 -6.24 -17.44 25.74
C GLU A 63 -6.09 -17.37 24.22
N THR A 64 -6.61 -18.35 23.51
CA THR A 64 -6.65 -18.33 22.05
C THR A 64 -7.80 -17.45 21.56
N VAL A 65 -7.66 -16.93 20.33
CA VAL A 65 -8.74 -16.13 19.69
C VAL A 65 -10.07 -16.90 19.64
N ASN A 66 -10.04 -18.22 19.46
CA ASN A 66 -11.23 -19.05 19.46
C ASN A 66 -11.91 -19.09 20.85
N GLU A 67 -11.13 -19.22 21.91
CA GLU A 67 -11.63 -19.21 23.30
C GLU A 67 -12.22 -17.85 23.63
N MET A 68 -11.54 -16.77 23.28
CA MET A 68 -12.04 -15.41 23.48
C MET A 68 -13.40 -15.18 22.78
N ILE A 69 -13.53 -15.60 21.51
CA ILE A 69 -14.79 -15.43 20.77
C ILE A 69 -15.92 -16.27 21.37
N LYS A 70 -15.64 -17.53 21.75
CA LYS A 70 -16.63 -18.39 22.37
C LYS A 70 -17.10 -17.88 23.73
N SER A 71 -16.16 -17.49 24.59
CA SER A 71 -16.47 -17.02 25.94
C SER A 71 -17.31 -15.75 25.90
N LYS A 72 -16.95 -14.81 25.03
CA LYS A 72 -17.57 -13.49 24.96
C LYS A 72 -18.91 -13.48 24.23
N TYR A 73 -19.03 -14.21 23.12
CA TYR A 73 -20.20 -14.14 22.22
C TYR A 73 -21.07 -15.39 22.24
N LYS A 74 -20.63 -16.45 22.91
CA LYS A 74 -21.34 -17.73 23.04
C LYS A 74 -21.71 -18.39 21.70
N PHE A 75 -20.93 -18.10 20.65
CA PHE A 75 -21.07 -18.76 19.37
C PHE A 75 -20.62 -20.22 19.45
N ASP A 76 -21.25 -21.07 18.66
CA ASP A 76 -20.80 -22.44 18.46
C ASP A 76 -19.47 -22.53 17.73
N ASN A 77 -18.96 -23.76 17.58
CA ASN A 77 -17.68 -24.01 16.91
C ASN A 77 -17.69 -23.57 15.45
N TYR A 78 -18.82 -23.74 14.76
CA TYR A 78 -18.93 -23.41 13.35
C TYR A 78 -18.79 -21.92 13.10
N TYR A 79 -19.58 -21.11 13.80
CA TYR A 79 -19.54 -19.65 13.69
C TYR A 79 -18.21 -19.08 14.19
N THR A 80 -17.71 -19.60 15.32
CA THR A 80 -16.40 -19.19 15.85
C THR A 80 -15.27 -19.42 14.85
N ASN A 81 -15.19 -20.61 14.27
CA ASN A 81 -14.14 -20.92 13.28
C ASN A 81 -14.28 -20.06 12.02
N ASN A 82 -15.50 -19.79 11.58
CA ASN A 82 -15.72 -18.93 10.41
C ASN A 82 -15.27 -17.48 10.68
N ILE A 83 -15.61 -16.91 11.84
CA ILE A 83 -15.16 -15.59 12.29
C ILE A 83 -13.64 -15.51 12.31
N VAL A 84 -13.01 -16.47 12.96
CA VAL A 84 -11.53 -16.50 13.10
C VAL A 84 -10.85 -16.69 11.76
N ASN A 85 -11.35 -17.55 10.90
CA ASN A 85 -10.79 -17.74 9.55
C ASN A 85 -10.91 -16.49 8.68
N GLN A 86 -12.04 -15.77 8.76
CA GLN A 86 -12.19 -14.50 8.06
C GLN A 86 -11.21 -13.45 8.58
N ALA A 87 -11.02 -13.36 9.90
CA ALA A 87 -10.06 -12.44 10.50
C ALA A 87 -8.62 -12.79 10.09
N LYS A 88 -8.26 -14.08 10.11
CA LYS A 88 -6.94 -14.57 9.62
C LYS A 88 -6.70 -14.20 8.16
N GLY A 89 -7.70 -14.40 7.29
CA GLY A 89 -7.59 -14.03 5.88
C GLY A 89 -7.30 -12.54 5.67
N VAL A 90 -7.89 -11.65 6.48
CA VAL A 90 -7.59 -10.22 6.44
C VAL A 90 -6.15 -9.94 6.88
N ILE A 91 -5.69 -10.55 7.97
CA ILE A 91 -4.31 -10.40 8.47
C ILE A 91 -3.28 -10.88 7.43
N GLU A 92 -3.53 -12.02 6.81
CA GLU A 92 -2.65 -12.56 5.75
C GLU A 92 -2.56 -11.60 4.55
N SER A 93 -3.71 -11.11 4.09
CA SER A 93 -3.74 -10.11 3.01
C SER A 93 -2.98 -8.82 3.37
N GLN A 94 -3.07 -8.38 4.62
CA GLN A 94 -2.31 -7.21 5.09
C GLN A 94 -0.80 -7.48 5.12
N LYS A 95 -0.36 -8.67 5.52
CA LYS A 95 1.07 -9.05 5.46
C LYS A 95 1.61 -8.98 4.04
N GLU A 96 0.87 -9.50 3.07
CA GLU A 96 1.25 -9.44 1.65
C GLU A 96 1.33 -7.99 1.14
N LEU A 97 0.36 -7.15 1.52
CA LEU A 97 0.37 -5.73 1.16
C LEU A 97 1.57 -4.99 1.76
N ILE A 98 1.90 -5.23 3.04
CA ILE A 98 3.06 -4.63 3.70
C ILE A 98 4.34 -5.00 2.94
N HIS A 99 4.51 -6.28 2.59
CA HIS A 99 5.66 -6.74 1.82
C HIS A 99 5.77 -6.05 0.46
N THR A 100 4.64 -5.89 -0.24
CA THR A 100 4.57 -5.20 -1.52
C THR A 100 4.97 -3.72 -1.38
N TYR A 101 4.44 -3.02 -0.38
CA TYR A 101 4.80 -1.63 -0.11
C TYR A 101 6.27 -1.46 0.29
N GLU A 102 6.82 -2.37 1.08
CA GLU A 102 8.25 -2.35 1.41
C GLU A 102 9.12 -2.48 0.16
N GLN A 103 8.74 -3.33 -0.77
CA GLN A 103 9.47 -3.49 -2.03
C GLN A 103 9.39 -2.22 -2.89
N GLN A 104 8.21 -1.63 -3.04
CA GLN A 104 8.02 -0.37 -3.76
C GLN A 104 8.86 0.76 -3.13
N LEU A 105 8.84 0.90 -1.81
CA LEU A 105 9.64 1.90 -1.11
C LEU A 105 11.16 1.68 -1.31
N LYS A 106 11.62 0.44 -1.32
CA LYS A 106 13.04 0.11 -1.61
C LYS A 106 13.43 0.57 -3.03
N GLU A 107 12.56 0.33 -4.01
CA GLU A 107 12.78 0.76 -5.39
C GLU A 107 12.80 2.29 -5.54
N GLU A 108 11.85 2.98 -4.88
CA GLU A 108 11.83 4.45 -4.85
C GLU A 108 13.08 5.04 -4.22
N VAL A 109 13.51 4.52 -3.08
CA VAL A 109 14.75 4.93 -2.40
C VAL A 109 15.96 4.74 -3.32
N GLN A 110 16.03 3.64 -4.05
CA GLN A 110 17.11 3.38 -5.00
C GLN A 110 17.08 4.37 -6.19
N SER A 111 15.89 4.67 -6.71
CA SER A 111 15.70 5.68 -7.75
C SER A 111 16.19 7.07 -7.30
N ILE A 112 15.77 7.48 -6.09
CA ILE A 112 16.19 8.76 -5.50
C ILE A 112 17.72 8.80 -5.31
N LYS A 113 18.33 7.73 -4.81
CA LYS A 113 19.81 7.65 -4.68
C LYS A 113 20.52 7.84 -6.02
N THR A 114 19.98 7.26 -7.08
CA THR A 114 20.53 7.40 -8.44
C THR A 114 20.40 8.84 -8.94
N LYS A 115 19.25 9.49 -8.73
CA LYS A 115 19.03 10.90 -9.06
C LYS A 115 19.99 11.81 -8.30
N ILE A 116 20.19 11.58 -7.01
CA ILE A 116 21.15 12.34 -6.19
C ILE A 116 22.57 12.19 -6.75
N LYS A 117 22.97 10.98 -7.13
CA LYS A 117 24.31 10.73 -7.70
C LYS A 117 24.51 11.47 -9.02
N SER A 118 23.51 11.47 -9.90
CA SER A 118 23.57 12.21 -11.18
C SER A 118 23.61 13.72 -10.96
N THR A 119 22.77 14.24 -10.06
CA THR A 119 22.77 15.67 -9.72
C THR A 119 24.10 16.12 -9.12
N LYS A 120 24.73 15.32 -8.25
CA LYS A 120 26.07 15.62 -7.71
C LYS A 120 27.11 15.71 -8.83
N LYS A 121 27.06 14.82 -9.83
CA LYS A 121 27.95 14.90 -11.00
C LYS A 121 27.76 16.20 -11.79
N LEU A 122 26.50 16.62 -12.01
CA LEU A 122 26.19 17.88 -12.70
C LEU A 122 26.71 19.09 -11.92
N ILE A 123 26.53 19.12 -10.59
CA ILE A 123 27.07 20.21 -9.74
C ILE A 123 28.60 20.29 -9.85
N THR A 124 29.27 19.14 -9.81
CA THR A 124 30.75 19.10 -9.96
C THR A 124 31.18 19.64 -11.32
N GLN A 125 30.47 19.24 -12.37
CA GLN A 125 30.76 19.72 -13.75
C GLN A 125 30.50 21.22 -13.85
N PHE A 126 29.44 21.74 -13.26
CA PHE A 126 29.13 23.16 -13.21
C PHE A 126 30.26 23.96 -12.52
N LYS A 127 30.75 23.51 -11.39
CA LYS A 127 31.87 24.13 -10.67
C LYS A 127 33.15 24.20 -11.53
N ILE A 128 33.48 23.10 -12.22
CA ILE A 128 34.63 23.05 -13.13
C ILE A 128 34.50 24.09 -14.26
N ASN A 129 33.31 24.20 -14.86
CA ASN A 129 33.03 25.17 -15.91
C ASN A 129 33.11 26.61 -15.40
N GLN A 130 32.65 26.88 -14.19
CA GLN A 130 32.73 28.19 -13.55
C GLN A 130 34.18 28.60 -13.30
N ASP A 131 35.02 27.69 -12.80
CA ASP A 131 36.48 27.95 -12.62
C ASP A 131 37.19 28.23 -13.93
N GLN A 132 36.82 27.55 -15.00
CA GLN A 132 37.36 27.80 -16.33
C GLN A 132 36.97 29.19 -16.87
N LEU A 133 35.72 29.60 -16.64
CA LEU A 133 35.21 30.92 -17.01
C LEU A 133 36.00 32.06 -16.28
N ILE A 134 36.23 31.87 -14.99
CA ILE A 134 37.01 32.82 -14.17
C ILE A 134 38.44 32.94 -14.73
N LYS A 135 39.10 31.83 -15.03
CA LYS A 135 40.43 31.81 -15.63
C LYS A 135 40.45 32.50 -17.02
N TYR A 136 39.43 32.24 -17.84
CA TYR A 136 39.31 32.89 -19.14
C TYR A 136 39.16 34.41 -19.03
N ASN A 137 38.29 34.87 -18.13
CA ASN A 137 38.09 36.30 -17.86
C ASN A 137 39.35 36.98 -17.32
N HIS A 138 40.12 36.28 -16.49
CA HIS A 138 41.42 36.78 -16.05
C HIS A 138 42.43 36.95 -17.22
N LEU A 139 42.50 35.99 -18.13
CA LEU A 139 43.35 36.04 -19.30
C LEU A 139 42.96 37.19 -20.27
N LEU A 140 41.65 37.43 -20.43
CA LEU A 140 41.17 38.58 -21.22
C LEU A 140 41.60 39.93 -20.61
N LYS A 141 41.48 40.08 -19.30
CA LYS A 141 41.90 41.31 -18.59
C LYS A 141 43.37 41.55 -18.64
N THR A 142 44.20 40.51 -18.73
CA THR A 142 45.68 40.64 -18.78
C THR A 142 46.25 40.76 -20.18
N ASN A 143 45.40 40.94 -21.23
CA ASN A 143 45.82 41.05 -22.65
C ASN A 143 46.71 39.91 -23.16
N LYS A 144 46.72 38.76 -22.49
CA LYS A 144 47.42 37.57 -22.96
C LYS A 144 46.63 36.96 -24.10
N SER A 145 47.28 36.83 -25.27
CA SER A 145 46.71 36.30 -26.50
C SER A 145 45.88 35.01 -26.26
N VAL A 146 44.57 35.09 -26.45
CA VAL A 146 43.59 34.01 -26.31
C VAL A 146 43.74 32.93 -27.39
N LYS A 147 44.68 33.06 -28.31
CA LYS A 147 44.86 32.19 -29.50
C LYS A 147 45.15 30.70 -29.20
N LYS A 148 45.30 30.30 -27.93
CA LYS A 148 45.54 28.89 -27.52
C LYS A 148 44.45 28.19 -26.74
N TRP A 149 43.36 28.82 -26.44
CA TRP A 149 42.23 28.14 -25.79
C TRP A 149 41.33 27.53 -26.84
N LYS A 150 41.69 26.33 -27.34
CA LYS A 150 40.70 25.46 -27.97
C LYS A 150 39.72 25.07 -26.86
N PHE A 151 38.52 25.60 -26.88
CA PHE A 151 37.40 25.00 -26.23
C PHE A 151 37.33 23.55 -26.70
N LYS A 152 37.86 22.63 -25.93
CA LYS A 152 37.60 21.22 -26.13
C LYS A 152 36.10 21.09 -25.97
N ASN A 153 35.43 20.77 -27.06
CA ASN A 153 34.03 20.56 -27.24
C ASN A 153 33.38 20.03 -25.97
N TYR A 154 32.88 20.94 -25.14
CA TYR A 154 31.83 20.58 -24.23
C TYR A 154 30.54 20.68 -25.04
N PRO A 155 29.83 19.59 -25.29
CA PRO A 155 28.50 19.71 -25.84
C PRO A 155 27.69 20.57 -24.86
N LEU A 156 27.44 21.82 -25.23
CA LEU A 156 26.31 22.56 -24.65
C LEU A 156 25.11 21.68 -24.93
N ALA A 157 24.74 20.90 -23.94
CA ALA A 157 23.47 20.20 -23.97
C ALA A 157 22.41 21.30 -24.00
N HIS A 158 21.95 21.64 -25.19
CA HIS A 158 20.70 22.34 -25.40
C HIS A 158 19.59 21.42 -24.92
N HIS A 159 19.40 21.34 -23.62
CA HIS A 159 18.13 20.93 -23.09
C HIS A 159 17.22 22.14 -23.18
N GLY A 160 16.53 22.21 -24.31
CA GLY A 160 15.41 23.12 -24.51
C GLY A 160 14.43 22.92 -23.35
N LEU A 161 14.25 23.98 -22.59
CA LEU A 161 13.06 24.20 -21.80
C LEU A 161 11.94 24.54 -22.80
N THR A 162 11.07 23.57 -23.08
CA THR A 162 9.72 23.80 -23.57
C THR A 162 8.75 23.32 -22.50
#